data_d803ca69edbaf9ffba08b20d97032910
#
_entry.id   d803ca69edbaf9ffba08b20d97032910
#
_cell.length_a   1.000
_cell.length_b   1.000
_cell.length_c   1.000
_cell.angle_alpha   90.00
_cell.angle_beta   90.00
_cell.angle_gamma   90.00
#
_symmetry.space_group_name_H-M   'P 1'
#
loop_
_entity.id
_entity.type
_entity.pdbx_description
1 polymer ?
#
loop_
_entity_poly.entity_id
_entity_poly.type
_entity_poly.pdbx_seq_one_letter_code
_entity_poly.pdbx_strand_id
1 'polypeptide(L)'
;KRQVRHLKNNPQLGVGPPWPYWEKAGGQRCGGKAIVFEPMDYKNAGLAHNPLKAIVAPRPIGWISSCGKDGSVNLAPYSFFNAVSEDPAIVIFSVQASGPDHQKDTLRNVTETSAFTVNIVGANQVQAMNVSSGDYPYGENEFTTAGLRMIPGTTVNVPHVGEVPAALECTCSLAT
;
A
#
# COMPACT_ATOMS: atom_id res chain seq x y z
N LYS A 1 -6.17 -17.47 13.99
CA LYS A 1 -4.75 -17.28 14.39
C LYS A 1 -3.90 -18.12 13.44
N ARG A 2 -3.37 -17.53 12.37
CA ARG A 2 -2.37 -18.19 11.52
C ARG A 2 -1.00 -17.92 12.10
N GLN A 3 -0.33 -18.96 12.58
CA GLN A 3 1.07 -18.93 13.01
C GLN A 3 1.96 -18.66 11.78
N VAL A 4 2.72 -17.58 11.82
CA VAL A 4 3.88 -17.43 10.94
C VAL A 4 4.92 -18.46 11.37
N ARG A 5 5.12 -19.50 10.56
CA ARG A 5 6.16 -20.48 10.83
C ARG A 5 7.52 -19.82 10.58
N HIS A 6 8.37 -19.79 11.58
CA HIS A 6 9.78 -19.47 11.41
C HIS A 6 10.38 -20.45 10.39
N LEU A 7 10.87 -19.93 9.29
CA LEU A 7 11.76 -20.66 8.38
C LEU A 7 13.09 -20.87 9.13
N LYS A 8 13.21 -21.98 9.84
CA LYS A 8 14.51 -22.43 10.34
C LYS A 8 15.37 -22.77 9.13
N ASN A 9 16.63 -22.36 9.15
CA ASN A 9 17.64 -22.72 8.18
C ASN A 9 17.53 -24.21 7.83
N ASN A 10 17.18 -24.49 6.57
CA ASN A 10 17.20 -25.84 6.04
C ASN A 10 18.55 -26.06 5.34
N PRO A 11 19.46 -26.83 5.92
CA PRO A 11 20.80 -27.06 5.33
C PRO A 11 20.77 -27.85 4.01
N GLN A 12 19.59 -28.36 3.61
CA GLN A 12 19.47 -29.19 2.39
C GLN A 12 19.18 -28.38 1.10
N LEU A 13 18.99 -27.07 1.17
CA LEU A 13 18.69 -26.27 0.00
C LEU A 13 19.92 -25.79 -0.78
N GLY A 14 21.13 -26.20 -0.42
CA GLY A 14 22.33 -25.97 -1.24
C GLY A 14 22.61 -24.49 -1.62
N VAL A 15 21.94 -23.55 -0.98
CA VAL A 15 22.16 -22.12 -1.19
C VAL A 15 23.45 -21.79 -0.44
N GLY A 16 24.55 -21.70 -1.15
CA GLY A 16 25.78 -21.15 -0.62
C GLY A 16 25.53 -19.81 0.06
N PRO A 17 26.46 -19.30 0.87
CA PRO A 17 26.24 -18.06 1.63
C PRO A 17 25.75 -16.98 0.68
N PRO A 18 24.57 -16.40 0.92
CA PRO A 18 24.02 -15.40 0.02
C PRO A 18 24.95 -14.16 0.10
N TRP A 19 25.39 -13.68 -1.04
CA TRP A 19 26.00 -12.37 -1.24
C TRP A 19 27.50 -12.21 -0.89
N PRO A 20 28.41 -12.54 -1.83
CA PRO A 20 29.84 -12.25 -1.66
C PRO A 20 30.23 -10.77 -1.91
N TYR A 21 29.27 -9.92 -2.28
CA TYR A 21 29.59 -8.53 -2.67
C TYR A 21 29.97 -7.62 -1.51
N TRP A 22 29.47 -7.84 -0.33
CA TRP A 22 29.75 -6.99 0.83
C TRP A 22 31.03 -7.37 1.58
N GLU A 23 31.52 -8.60 1.47
CA GLU A 23 32.82 -8.97 2.00
C GLU A 23 33.98 -8.31 1.24
N LYS A 24 33.78 -8.03 -0.07
CA LYS A 24 34.78 -7.34 -0.90
C LYS A 24 34.84 -5.82 -0.69
N ALA A 25 33.80 -5.25 -0.08
CA ALA A 25 33.72 -3.80 0.17
C ALA A 25 34.35 -3.35 1.49
N GLY A 26 35.07 -4.23 2.20
CA GLY A 26 35.71 -3.89 3.49
C GLY A 26 34.70 -3.49 4.58
N GLY A 27 33.44 -3.86 4.42
CA GLY A 27 32.37 -3.56 5.37
C GLY A 27 32.60 -4.26 6.69
N GLN A 28 32.87 -3.49 7.73
CA GLN A 28 32.89 -3.97 9.11
C GLN A 28 31.55 -4.65 9.37
N ARG A 29 31.54 -5.92 9.77
CA ARG A 29 30.36 -6.57 10.33
C ARG A 29 29.92 -5.71 11.50
N CYS A 30 28.74 -5.12 11.40
CA CYS A 30 28.10 -4.53 12.56
C CYS A 30 27.95 -5.63 13.61
N GLY A 31 28.85 -5.70 14.59
CA GLY A 31 28.82 -6.64 15.71
C GLY A 31 27.65 -6.39 16.68
N GLY A 32 26.54 -5.86 16.17
CA GLY A 32 25.32 -5.63 16.92
C GLY A 32 24.62 -6.95 17.23
N LYS A 33 24.13 -7.08 18.45
CA LYS A 33 23.21 -8.16 18.81
C LYS A 33 21.98 -8.11 17.90
N ALA A 34 21.56 -9.26 17.37
CA ALA A 34 20.30 -9.34 16.65
C ALA A 34 19.17 -8.90 17.58
N ILE A 35 18.33 -7.97 17.11
CA ILE A 35 17.11 -7.58 17.83
C ILE A 35 15.99 -8.49 17.34
N VAL A 36 15.43 -9.28 18.25
CA VAL A 36 14.28 -10.14 17.98
C VAL A 36 13.10 -9.61 18.77
N PHE A 37 11.97 -9.40 18.11
CA PHE A 37 10.76 -8.87 18.74
C PHE A 37 9.52 -9.33 17.97
N GLU A 38 8.39 -9.36 18.66
CA GLU A 38 7.10 -9.50 18.00
C GLU A 38 6.72 -8.20 17.29
N PRO A 39 6.14 -8.24 16.07
CA PRO A 39 5.89 -7.03 15.26
C PRO A 39 5.09 -5.94 15.96
N MET A 40 4.22 -6.30 16.91
CA MET A 40 3.43 -5.34 17.69
C MET A 40 4.15 -4.82 18.93
N ASP A 41 5.30 -5.40 19.29
CA ASP A 41 6.04 -5.12 20.53
C ASP A 41 7.39 -4.42 20.28
N TYR A 42 7.56 -3.81 19.13
CA TYR A 42 8.82 -3.17 18.71
C TYR A 42 9.29 -2.06 19.67
N LYS A 43 8.36 -1.38 20.36
CA LYS A 43 8.71 -0.32 21.33
C LYS A 43 9.43 -0.89 22.55
N ASN A 44 9.00 -2.06 23.07
CA ASN A 44 9.65 -2.73 24.17
C ASN A 44 11.03 -3.27 23.77
N ALA A 45 11.25 -3.51 22.48
CA ALA A 45 12.58 -3.82 21.93
C ALA A 45 13.49 -2.58 21.78
N GLY A 46 13.06 -1.40 22.22
CA GLY A 46 13.82 -0.16 22.17
C GLY A 46 13.79 0.55 20.82
N LEU A 47 12.87 0.18 19.91
CA LEU A 47 12.73 0.80 18.61
C LEU A 47 11.68 1.92 18.66
N ALA A 48 12.07 3.12 18.19
CA ALA A 48 11.17 4.27 18.14
C ALA A 48 10.00 4.09 17.17
N HIS A 49 10.24 3.35 16.08
CA HIS A 49 9.27 3.09 15.01
C HIS A 49 9.27 1.61 14.62
N ASN A 50 8.14 1.12 14.13
CA ASN A 50 8.07 -0.23 13.56
C ASN A 50 8.95 -0.30 12.30
N PRO A 51 9.96 -1.17 12.28
CA PRO A 51 10.94 -1.23 11.18
C PRO A 51 10.38 -1.85 9.90
N LEU A 52 9.17 -2.43 9.91
CA LEU A 52 8.57 -3.09 8.75
C LEU A 52 8.58 -2.19 7.51
N LYS A 53 8.20 -0.91 7.68
CA LYS A 53 8.17 0.04 6.55
C LYS A 53 9.55 0.39 6.00
N ALA A 54 10.61 0.26 6.81
CA ALA A 54 11.99 0.50 6.38
C ALA A 54 12.62 -0.75 5.75
N ILE A 55 12.27 -1.93 6.25
CA ILE A 55 12.78 -3.21 5.75
C ILE A 55 12.11 -3.58 4.42
N VAL A 56 10.78 -3.39 4.32
CA VAL A 56 10.02 -3.66 3.10
C VAL A 56 9.92 -2.37 2.29
N ALA A 57 10.99 -2.08 1.54
CA ALA A 57 11.11 -0.90 0.68
C ALA A 57 12.04 -1.21 -0.52
N PRO A 58 11.86 -0.56 -1.69
CA PRO A 58 10.75 0.35 -2.01
C PRO A 58 9.40 -0.38 -2.12
N ARG A 59 8.33 0.35 -1.84
CA ARG A 59 6.96 -0.14 -2.06
C ARG A 59 6.33 0.64 -3.20
N PRO A 60 5.60 0.00 -4.13
CA PRO A 60 4.79 0.71 -5.11
C PRO A 60 3.64 1.46 -4.41
N ILE A 61 3.19 2.55 -5.01
CA ILE A 61 2.03 3.32 -4.55
C ILE A 61 0.84 3.00 -5.43
N GLY A 62 -0.21 2.47 -4.84
CA GLY A 62 -1.54 2.45 -5.43
C GLY A 62 -2.27 3.73 -5.06
N TRP A 63 -2.50 4.63 -6.02
CA TRP A 63 -3.31 5.81 -5.81
C TRP A 63 -4.75 5.47 -6.14
N ILE A 64 -5.52 5.17 -5.10
CA ILE A 64 -6.82 4.52 -5.23
C ILE A 64 -7.92 5.56 -5.24
N SER A 65 -8.72 5.58 -6.31
CA SER A 65 -10.01 6.25 -6.33
C SER A 65 -11.14 5.25 -6.05
N SER A 66 -12.18 5.72 -5.39
CA SER A 66 -13.37 4.95 -5.03
C SER A 66 -14.60 5.85 -4.96
N CYS A 67 -15.78 5.26 -5.13
CA CYS A 67 -17.04 5.95 -4.99
C CYS A 67 -17.92 5.28 -3.94
N GLY A 68 -18.57 6.07 -3.10
CA GLY A 68 -19.62 5.63 -2.23
C GLY A 68 -20.97 5.45 -2.95
N LYS A 69 -21.91 4.74 -2.33
CA LYS A 69 -23.28 4.60 -2.85
C LYS A 69 -24.04 5.93 -2.92
N ASP A 70 -23.65 6.89 -2.11
CA ASP A 70 -24.18 8.25 -2.08
C ASP A 70 -23.60 9.15 -3.19
N GLY A 71 -22.65 8.63 -3.99
CA GLY A 71 -21.96 9.37 -5.04
C GLY A 71 -20.76 10.16 -4.56
N SER A 72 -20.39 10.07 -3.28
CA SER A 72 -19.15 10.65 -2.78
C SER A 72 -17.95 10.00 -3.46
N VAL A 73 -16.94 10.80 -3.80
CA VAL A 73 -15.71 10.34 -4.46
C VAL A 73 -14.55 10.55 -3.53
N ASN A 74 -13.68 9.55 -3.43
CA ASN A 74 -12.48 9.60 -2.61
C ASN A 74 -11.25 9.20 -3.43
N LEU A 75 -10.10 9.83 -3.14
CA LEU A 75 -8.81 9.55 -3.77
C LEU A 75 -7.70 9.56 -2.72
N ALA A 76 -7.08 8.42 -2.47
CA ALA A 76 -6.02 8.31 -1.47
C ALA A 76 -4.87 7.38 -1.90
N PRO A 77 -3.59 7.70 -1.57
CA PRO A 77 -2.45 6.85 -1.88
C PRO A 77 -2.23 5.79 -0.80
N TYR A 78 -1.91 4.57 -1.23
CA TYR A 78 -1.60 3.43 -0.36
C TYR A 78 -0.25 2.82 -0.75
N SER A 79 0.67 2.72 0.22
CA SER A 79 1.98 2.11 0.03
C SER A 79 2.04 0.62 0.39
N PHE A 80 1.00 0.07 0.98
CA PHE A 80 0.81 -1.37 1.07
C PHE A 80 -0.03 -1.82 -0.13
N PHE A 81 0.59 -1.79 -1.30
CA PHE A 81 0.00 -2.09 -2.59
C PHE A 81 0.95 -2.99 -3.39
N ASN A 82 0.43 -3.97 -4.09
CA ASN A 82 1.22 -4.76 -5.05
C ASN A 82 0.33 -5.51 -6.05
N ALA A 83 0.92 -5.92 -7.19
CA ALA A 83 0.37 -6.95 -8.05
C ALA A 83 0.74 -8.34 -7.48
N VAL A 84 -0.20 -9.27 -7.44
CA VAL A 84 -0.01 -10.61 -6.88
C VAL A 84 -0.25 -11.74 -7.88
N SER A 85 -0.85 -11.43 -9.03
CA SER A 85 -1.04 -12.39 -10.14
C SER A 85 -1.12 -11.62 -11.45
N GLU A 86 -0.68 -12.26 -12.53
CA GLU A 86 -0.77 -11.77 -13.90
C GLU A 86 -1.96 -12.40 -14.64
N ASP A 87 -2.23 -13.66 -14.38
CA ASP A 87 -3.37 -14.40 -14.98
C ASP A 87 -4.09 -15.25 -13.91
N PRO A 88 -5.29 -14.87 -13.48
CA PRO A 88 -5.91 -13.56 -13.76
C PRO A 88 -5.12 -12.41 -13.14
N ALA A 89 -5.21 -11.22 -13.74
CA ALA A 89 -4.58 -10.02 -13.22
C ALA A 89 -5.20 -9.61 -11.87
N ILE A 90 -4.41 -9.65 -10.79
CA ILE A 90 -4.86 -9.33 -9.43
C ILE A 90 -3.90 -8.35 -8.78
N VAL A 91 -4.47 -7.30 -8.22
CA VAL A 91 -3.77 -6.35 -7.34
C VAL A 91 -4.35 -6.41 -5.93
N ILE A 92 -3.54 -6.11 -4.94
CA ILE A 92 -3.96 -5.97 -3.55
C ILE A 92 -3.52 -4.62 -3.00
N PHE A 93 -4.30 -4.07 -2.10
CA PHE A 93 -3.88 -2.97 -1.24
C PHE A 93 -4.48 -3.12 0.15
N SER A 94 -3.84 -2.50 1.14
CA SER A 94 -4.30 -2.52 2.53
C SER A 94 -4.60 -1.11 3.00
N VAL A 95 -5.81 -0.93 3.51
CA VAL A 95 -6.26 0.28 4.18
C VAL A 95 -6.05 0.10 5.68
N GLN A 96 -5.14 0.87 6.25
CA GLN A 96 -4.93 0.83 7.70
C GLN A 96 -6.05 1.62 8.40
N ALA A 97 -6.73 0.99 9.36
CA ALA A 97 -7.69 1.65 10.20
C ALA A 97 -7.01 2.74 11.06
N SER A 98 -7.63 3.90 11.17
CA SER A 98 -7.14 5.00 12.00
C SER A 98 -7.66 4.94 13.46
N GLY A 99 -8.25 3.81 13.85
CA GLY A 99 -8.85 3.55 15.16
C GLY A 99 -10.13 2.72 15.04
N PRO A 100 -10.72 2.29 16.16
CA PRO A 100 -11.90 1.41 16.14
C PRO A 100 -13.14 2.06 15.51
N ASP A 101 -13.24 3.40 15.52
CA ASP A 101 -14.42 4.14 15.07
C ASP A 101 -14.20 4.91 13.75
N HIS A 102 -12.99 4.83 13.14
CA HIS A 102 -12.65 5.54 11.92
C HIS A 102 -12.37 4.58 10.76
N GLN A 103 -13.43 4.20 10.08
CA GLN A 103 -13.29 3.53 8.79
C GLN A 103 -12.90 4.56 7.72
N LYS A 104 -11.77 4.33 7.04
CA LYS A 104 -11.34 5.17 5.91
C LYS A 104 -12.36 5.08 4.77
N ASP A 105 -12.59 6.21 4.08
CA ASP A 105 -13.58 6.32 3.00
C ASP A 105 -13.36 5.31 1.89
N THR A 106 -12.12 5.07 1.48
CA THR A 106 -11.79 4.03 0.50
C THR A 106 -12.31 2.65 0.93
N LEU A 107 -12.11 2.25 2.20
CA LEU A 107 -12.56 0.94 2.66
C LEU A 107 -14.09 0.85 2.66
N ARG A 108 -14.78 1.91 3.13
CA ARG A 108 -16.24 2.00 3.09
C ARG A 108 -16.74 1.87 1.65
N ASN A 109 -16.25 2.72 0.77
CA ASN A 109 -16.69 2.79 -0.62
C ASN A 109 -16.48 1.45 -1.33
N VAL A 110 -15.29 0.85 -1.23
CA VAL A 110 -14.98 -0.44 -1.86
C VAL A 110 -15.81 -1.58 -1.28
N THR A 111 -16.05 -1.58 0.03
CA THR A 111 -16.91 -2.59 0.67
C THR A 111 -18.36 -2.49 0.17
N GLU A 112 -18.85 -1.28 -0.02
CA GLU A 112 -20.25 -1.02 -0.43
C GLU A 112 -20.48 -1.22 -1.92
N THR A 113 -19.52 -0.84 -2.78
CA THR A 113 -19.70 -0.80 -4.25
C THR A 113 -18.93 -1.89 -4.98
N SER A 114 -18.01 -2.57 -4.30
CA SER A 114 -17.13 -3.60 -4.86
C SER A 114 -16.32 -3.13 -6.07
N ALA A 115 -15.98 -1.84 -6.15
CA ALA A 115 -15.25 -1.25 -7.26
C ALA A 115 -14.24 -0.20 -6.79
N PHE A 116 -13.11 -0.12 -7.48
CA PHE A 116 -12.09 0.91 -7.29
C PHE A 116 -11.25 1.07 -8.55
N THR A 117 -10.52 2.19 -8.66
CA THR A 117 -9.55 2.37 -9.71
C THR A 117 -8.17 2.66 -9.12
N VAL A 118 -7.14 1.96 -9.61
CA VAL A 118 -5.75 2.23 -9.27
C VAL A 118 -5.19 3.21 -10.29
N ASN A 119 -4.76 4.37 -9.84
CA ASN A 119 -4.09 5.37 -10.65
C ASN A 119 -2.57 5.23 -10.48
N ILE A 120 -1.82 5.11 -11.57
CA ILE A 120 -0.36 5.09 -11.52
C ILE A 120 0.17 6.51 -11.50
N VAL A 121 0.90 6.87 -10.45
CA VAL A 121 1.37 8.25 -10.24
C VAL A 121 2.52 8.59 -11.18
N GLY A 122 2.35 9.62 -12.00
CA GLY A 122 3.44 10.22 -12.76
C GLY A 122 4.30 11.14 -11.89
N ALA A 123 5.56 11.37 -12.28
CA ALA A 123 6.49 12.21 -11.51
C ALA A 123 5.96 13.65 -11.32
N ASN A 124 5.22 14.17 -12.27
CA ASN A 124 4.58 15.49 -12.24
C ASN A 124 3.39 15.57 -11.28
N GLN A 125 2.89 14.44 -10.76
CA GLN A 125 1.69 14.36 -9.92
C GLN A 125 2.01 14.08 -8.45
N VAL A 126 3.28 13.94 -8.08
CA VAL A 126 3.70 13.59 -6.70
C VAL A 126 3.15 14.58 -5.68
N GLN A 127 3.11 15.88 -5.99
CA GLN A 127 2.57 16.89 -5.07
C GLN A 127 1.06 16.75 -4.89
N ALA A 128 0.32 16.56 -5.98
CA ALA A 128 -1.13 16.34 -5.90
C ALA A 128 -1.48 15.04 -5.17
N MET A 129 -0.71 13.97 -5.40
CA MET A 129 -0.85 12.73 -4.64
C MET A 129 -0.60 12.96 -3.13
N ASN A 130 0.43 13.71 -2.77
CA ASN A 130 0.70 14.03 -1.36
C ASN A 130 -0.44 14.86 -0.75
N VAL A 131 -1.01 15.81 -1.47
CA VAL A 131 -2.20 16.55 -1.01
C VAL A 131 -3.34 15.59 -0.73
N SER A 132 -3.65 14.65 -1.64
CA SER A 132 -4.72 13.67 -1.46
C SER A 132 -4.47 12.65 -0.32
N SER A 133 -3.28 12.65 0.28
CA SER A 133 -2.97 11.81 1.45
C SER A 133 -3.38 12.43 2.79
N GLY A 134 -3.93 13.64 2.76
CA GLY A 134 -4.40 14.34 3.95
C GLY A 134 -5.51 13.59 4.68
N ASP A 135 -5.74 13.98 5.93
CA ASP A 135 -6.85 13.43 6.71
C ASP A 135 -8.05 14.39 6.58
N TYR A 136 -8.92 14.08 5.63
CA TYR A 136 -10.09 14.89 5.30
C TYR A 136 -11.36 14.32 5.94
N PRO A 137 -12.38 15.16 6.21
CA PRO A 137 -13.70 14.68 6.60
C PRO A 137 -14.34 13.78 5.51
N TYR A 138 -15.20 12.87 5.94
CA TYR A 138 -15.96 12.03 5.01
C TYR A 138 -16.71 12.86 3.97
N GLY A 139 -16.62 12.44 2.70
CA GLY A 139 -17.27 13.10 1.58
C GLY A 139 -16.51 14.30 1.00
N GLU A 140 -15.38 14.67 1.58
CA GLU A 140 -14.46 15.60 0.92
C GLU A 140 -13.89 14.96 -0.34
N ASN A 141 -13.87 15.70 -1.43
CA ASN A 141 -13.39 15.20 -2.73
C ASN A 141 -11.92 15.62 -2.95
N GLU A 142 -10.99 14.70 -2.73
CA GLU A 142 -9.56 14.95 -2.85
C GLU A 142 -9.12 15.27 -4.28
N PHE A 143 -9.87 14.88 -5.32
CA PHE A 143 -9.60 15.38 -6.68
C PHE A 143 -9.70 16.90 -6.75
N THR A 144 -10.75 17.45 -6.15
CA THR A 144 -10.95 18.90 -6.11
C THR A 144 -9.88 19.57 -5.26
N THR A 145 -9.63 19.04 -4.06
CA THR A 145 -8.65 19.58 -3.11
C THR A 145 -7.21 19.55 -3.68
N ALA A 146 -6.88 18.50 -4.45
CA ALA A 146 -5.57 18.36 -5.10
C ALA A 146 -5.51 19.04 -6.51
N GLY A 147 -6.59 19.67 -6.98
CA GLY A 147 -6.65 20.32 -8.28
C GLY A 147 -6.54 19.36 -9.46
N LEU A 148 -7.10 18.16 -9.32
CA LEU A 148 -7.02 17.09 -10.30
C LEU A 148 -8.30 16.99 -11.13
N ARG A 149 -8.16 16.65 -12.40
CA ARG A 149 -9.29 16.39 -13.29
C ARG A 149 -9.77 14.94 -13.12
N MET A 150 -11.06 14.75 -12.87
CA MET A 150 -11.71 13.45 -12.88
C MET A 150 -12.10 13.05 -14.29
N ILE A 151 -11.79 11.82 -14.69
CA ILE A 151 -12.28 11.16 -15.89
C ILE A 151 -13.17 10.00 -15.47
N PRO A 152 -14.39 9.89 -16.01
CA PRO A 152 -15.26 8.76 -15.71
C PRO A 152 -14.61 7.42 -16.05
N GLY A 153 -14.83 6.40 -15.21
CA GLY A 153 -14.43 5.03 -15.53
C GLY A 153 -15.22 4.47 -16.72
N THR A 154 -14.65 3.50 -17.40
CA THR A 154 -15.22 2.87 -18.59
C THR A 154 -15.94 1.57 -18.23
N THR A 155 -15.34 0.77 -17.35
CA THR A 155 -15.83 -0.56 -16.95
C THR A 155 -16.38 -0.59 -15.53
N VAL A 156 -15.93 0.33 -14.67
CA VAL A 156 -16.45 0.50 -13.33
C VAL A 156 -16.94 1.94 -13.12
N ASN A 157 -17.93 2.13 -12.28
CA ASN A 157 -18.47 3.47 -11.97
C ASN A 157 -17.59 4.19 -10.92
N VAL A 158 -16.28 4.26 -11.20
CA VAL A 158 -15.29 4.92 -10.35
C VAL A 158 -14.38 5.76 -11.26
N PRO A 159 -14.23 7.08 -11.01
CA PRO A 159 -13.40 7.92 -11.85
C PRO A 159 -11.91 7.62 -11.65
N HIS A 160 -11.12 7.99 -12.65
CA HIS A 160 -9.65 8.02 -12.54
C HIS A 160 -9.10 9.44 -12.71
N VAL A 161 -7.86 9.64 -12.29
CA VAL A 161 -7.15 10.92 -12.48
C VAL A 161 -6.80 11.11 -13.96
N GLY A 162 -7.10 12.28 -14.51
CA GLY A 162 -7.05 12.52 -15.94
C GLY A 162 -5.68 12.46 -16.61
N GLU A 163 -4.63 12.73 -15.87
CA GLU A 163 -3.26 12.88 -16.40
C GLU A 163 -2.32 11.74 -15.97
N VAL A 164 -2.86 10.63 -15.46
CA VAL A 164 -2.03 9.48 -15.08
C VAL A 164 -1.55 8.72 -16.32
N PRO A 165 -0.34 8.15 -16.28
CA PRO A 165 0.17 7.33 -17.38
C PRO A 165 -0.61 6.04 -17.60
N ALA A 166 -1.25 5.50 -16.55
CA ALA A 166 -2.12 4.34 -16.61
C ALA A 166 -3.12 4.33 -15.45
N ALA A 167 -4.30 3.76 -15.68
CA ALA A 167 -5.31 3.47 -14.67
C ALA A 167 -5.77 2.00 -14.80
N LEU A 168 -5.99 1.34 -13.67
CA LEU A 168 -6.52 -0.02 -13.61
C LEU A 168 -7.91 0.04 -12.98
N GLU A 169 -8.94 -0.22 -13.76
CA GLU A 169 -10.31 -0.32 -13.27
C GLU A 169 -10.53 -1.73 -12.70
N CYS A 170 -10.87 -1.81 -11.43
CA CYS A 170 -10.88 -3.05 -10.67
C CYS A 170 -12.22 -3.33 -10.01
N THR A 171 -12.60 -4.61 -9.97
CA THR A 171 -13.66 -5.12 -9.09
C THR A 171 -13.03 -5.77 -7.86
N CYS A 172 -13.62 -5.52 -6.68
CA CYS A 172 -13.16 -6.11 -5.44
C CYS A 172 -13.82 -7.50 -5.25
N SER A 173 -12.99 -8.54 -5.17
CA SER A 173 -13.45 -9.92 -4.93
C SER A 173 -13.50 -10.27 -3.44
N LEU A 174 -12.74 -9.56 -2.59
CA LEU A 174 -12.65 -9.81 -1.15
C LEU A 174 -12.23 -8.53 -0.43
N ALA A 175 -13.07 -8.05 0.47
CA ALA A 175 -12.74 -7.02 1.46
C ALA A 175 -12.88 -7.59 2.86
N THR A 176 -11.83 -7.60 3.67
CA THR A 176 -11.80 -8.14 5.04
C THR A 176 -11.20 -7.15 6.01
#